data_ef666b786baa2c449461860423d932f7
#
_entry.id   ef666b786baa2c449461860423d932f7
#
_cell.length_a   1.000
_cell.length_b   1.000
_cell.length_c   1.000
_cell.angle_alpha   90.00
_cell.angle_beta   90.00
_cell.angle_gamma   90.00
#
_symmetry.space_group_name_H-M   'P 1'
#
loop_
_entity.id
_entity.type
_entity.pdbx_description
1 polymer ?
#
loop_
_entity_poly.entity_id
_entity_poly.type
_entity_poly.pdbx_seq_one_letter_code
_entity_poly.pdbx_strand_id
1 'polypeptide(L)'
;MASRTTPFLRDVPLGRARSAWRECCDVAGCPARVETVVVPVGECIGRVTAEPIWATRSSPPFDSAAMDGIAVRAAQTIGAAESKPLLLEPDDFVVLDTGDPMPDGFDAVVMREHVHYVNGRAELRAAVAPYQHTRSIGEDISATELLLPAGHRLRPVDAAASAAAGATEVRV
;
A
#
# COMPACT_ATOMS: atom_id res chain seq x y z
N MET A 1 -5.97 9.42 61.20
CA MET A 1 -4.81 10.28 60.94
C MET A 1 -4.36 9.98 59.49
N ALA A 2 -4.63 10.88 58.56
CA ALA A 2 -4.18 10.70 57.17
C ALA A 2 -2.67 10.95 57.09
N SER A 3 -1.92 9.96 56.67
CA SER A 3 -0.47 10.07 56.40
C SER A 3 -0.25 11.13 55.31
N ARG A 4 0.41 12.24 55.66
CA ARG A 4 0.86 13.24 54.66
C ARG A 4 1.91 12.56 53.79
N THR A 5 1.54 12.15 52.61
CA THR A 5 2.49 11.75 51.55
C THR A 5 3.37 12.93 51.20
N THR A 6 4.67 12.82 51.46
CA THR A 6 5.65 13.82 51.07
C THR A 6 5.70 13.90 49.54
N PRO A 7 5.64 15.10 48.94
CA PRO A 7 5.65 15.24 47.47
C PRO A 7 7.04 14.98 46.83
N PHE A 8 8.04 14.60 47.64
CA PHE A 8 9.39 14.36 47.16
C PHE A 8 9.62 12.88 46.87
N LEU A 9 10.04 12.57 45.65
CA LEU A 9 10.50 11.24 45.31
C LEU A 9 11.75 10.91 46.14
N ARG A 10 11.77 9.71 46.73
CA ARG A 10 12.97 9.17 47.35
C ARG A 10 13.72 8.33 46.32
N ASP A 11 15.03 8.52 46.20
CA ASP A 11 15.86 7.68 45.41
C ASP A 11 15.79 6.23 45.90
N VAL A 12 15.39 5.35 45.01
CA VAL A 12 15.30 3.90 45.25
C VAL A 12 16.25 3.21 44.31
N PRO A 13 17.14 2.33 44.80
CA PRO A 13 18.02 1.56 43.91
C PRO A 13 17.21 0.78 42.89
N LEU A 14 17.69 0.77 41.62
CA LEU A 14 16.97 0.20 40.47
C LEU A 14 16.49 -1.23 40.72
N GLY A 15 17.29 -2.06 41.37
CA GLY A 15 16.93 -3.44 41.72
C GLY A 15 15.67 -3.51 42.59
N ARG A 16 15.61 -2.64 43.63
CA ARG A 16 14.43 -2.56 44.55
C ARG A 16 13.21 -2.01 43.81
N ALA A 17 13.40 -0.98 42.98
CA ALA A 17 12.30 -0.39 42.22
C ALA A 17 11.68 -1.44 41.26
N ARG A 18 12.53 -2.22 40.57
CA ARG A 18 12.08 -3.30 39.67
C ARG A 18 11.34 -4.42 40.44
N SER A 19 11.84 -4.82 41.61
CA SER A 19 11.19 -5.86 42.41
C SER A 19 9.81 -5.39 42.93
N ALA A 20 9.74 -4.17 43.45
CA ALA A 20 8.46 -3.59 43.94
C ALA A 20 7.45 -3.42 42.77
N TRP A 21 7.93 -3.02 41.59
CA TRP A 21 7.06 -2.91 40.42
C TRP A 21 6.51 -4.27 40.00
N ARG A 22 7.35 -5.32 39.95
CA ARG A 22 6.91 -6.68 39.61
C ARG A 22 5.87 -7.18 40.62
N GLU A 23 6.15 -7.02 41.91
CA GLU A 23 5.21 -7.39 42.97
C GLU A 23 3.85 -6.69 42.84
N CYS A 24 3.86 -5.38 42.51
CA CYS A 24 2.62 -4.66 42.23
C CYS A 24 1.89 -5.21 41.00
N CYS A 25 2.61 -5.56 39.91
CA CYS A 25 2.03 -6.18 38.74
C CYS A 25 1.40 -7.54 39.05
N ASP A 26 2.11 -8.39 39.82
CA ASP A 26 1.61 -9.71 40.22
C ASP A 26 0.34 -9.60 41.07
N VAL A 27 0.32 -8.69 42.04
CA VAL A 27 -0.86 -8.40 42.88
C VAL A 27 -2.02 -7.86 42.07
N ALA A 28 -1.74 -7.03 41.05
CA ALA A 28 -2.74 -6.47 40.17
C ALA A 28 -3.21 -7.47 39.08
N GLY A 29 -2.64 -8.68 39.02
CA GLY A 29 -2.96 -9.68 37.99
C GLY A 29 -2.45 -9.29 36.58
N CYS A 30 -1.45 -8.40 36.50
CA CYS A 30 -0.83 -8.06 35.23
C CYS A 30 0.07 -9.20 34.79
N PRO A 31 -0.15 -9.83 33.62
CA PRO A 31 0.69 -10.93 33.16
C PRO A 31 2.10 -10.42 32.84
N ALA A 32 3.11 -11.22 33.22
CA ALA A 32 4.51 -10.94 32.91
C ALA A 32 4.79 -10.93 31.39
N ARG A 33 3.97 -11.63 30.63
CA ARG A 33 3.91 -11.63 29.17
C ARG A 33 2.46 -11.65 28.72
N VAL A 34 2.16 -10.86 27.71
CA VAL A 34 0.90 -10.96 26.98
C VAL A 34 1.03 -12.13 26.01
N GLU A 35 0.08 -13.06 26.01
CA GLU A 35 0.02 -14.13 25.02
C GLU A 35 -0.25 -13.53 23.64
N THR A 36 0.42 -14.05 22.64
CA THR A 36 0.23 -13.64 21.25
C THR A 36 -0.57 -14.69 20.51
N VAL A 37 -1.47 -14.26 19.67
CA VAL A 37 -2.30 -15.12 18.82
C VAL A 37 -2.20 -14.70 17.36
N VAL A 38 -2.39 -15.65 16.47
CA VAL A 38 -2.53 -15.39 15.04
C VAL A 38 -4.01 -15.23 14.73
N VAL A 39 -4.37 -14.15 14.06
CA VAL A 39 -5.75 -13.87 13.67
C VAL A 39 -5.81 -13.50 12.18
N PRO A 40 -6.93 -13.79 11.50
CA PRO A 40 -7.17 -13.28 10.15
C PRO A 40 -7.05 -11.76 10.11
N VAL A 41 -6.51 -11.22 9.01
CA VAL A 41 -6.32 -9.76 8.87
C VAL A 41 -7.64 -8.98 9.02
N GLY A 42 -8.78 -9.57 8.62
CA GLY A 42 -10.11 -8.96 8.81
C GLY A 42 -10.58 -8.85 10.26
N GLU A 43 -9.95 -9.59 11.19
CA GLU A 43 -10.32 -9.63 12.62
C GLU A 43 -9.30 -8.94 13.53
N CYS A 44 -8.30 -8.30 12.95
CA CYS A 44 -7.18 -7.73 13.70
C CYS A 44 -7.45 -6.32 14.24
N ILE A 45 -8.52 -5.66 13.83
CA ILE A 45 -8.80 -4.26 14.17
C ILE A 45 -8.92 -4.07 15.68
N GLY A 46 -8.22 -3.04 16.20
CA GLY A 46 -8.18 -2.70 17.63
C GLY A 46 -7.17 -3.51 18.44
N ARG A 47 -6.61 -4.60 17.89
CA ARG A 47 -5.54 -5.39 18.52
C ARG A 47 -4.18 -4.71 18.33
N VAL A 48 -3.15 -5.24 18.97
CA VAL A 48 -1.78 -4.71 18.92
C VAL A 48 -0.87 -5.75 18.27
N THR A 49 -0.07 -5.32 17.30
CA THR A 49 0.90 -6.20 16.61
C THR A 49 1.94 -6.75 17.58
N ALA A 50 2.11 -8.06 17.62
CA ALA A 50 3.15 -8.72 18.41
C ALA A 50 4.53 -8.69 17.71
N GLU A 51 4.53 -8.59 16.40
CA GLU A 51 5.71 -8.52 15.53
C GLU A 51 5.51 -7.54 14.39
N PRO A 52 6.58 -7.07 13.73
CA PRO A 52 6.46 -6.19 12.56
C PRO A 52 5.70 -6.87 11.42
N ILE A 53 4.89 -6.11 10.69
CA ILE A 53 4.23 -6.58 9.48
C ILE A 53 5.00 -6.04 8.27
N TRP A 54 5.47 -6.97 7.42
CA TRP A 54 6.20 -6.67 6.20
C TRP A 54 5.34 -6.99 4.97
N ALA A 55 5.45 -6.16 3.93
CA ALA A 55 4.81 -6.45 2.66
C ALA A 55 5.39 -7.72 2.01
N THR A 56 4.53 -8.68 1.68
CA THR A 56 4.93 -9.91 0.98
C THR A 56 4.77 -9.80 -0.52
N ARG A 57 4.00 -8.81 -0.99
CA ARG A 57 3.83 -8.45 -2.40
C ARG A 57 3.69 -6.94 -2.55
N SER A 58 3.96 -6.46 -3.76
CA SER A 58 3.73 -5.06 -4.14
C SER A 58 2.24 -4.77 -4.37
N SER A 59 1.86 -3.50 -4.20
CA SER A 59 0.55 -2.95 -4.57
C SER A 59 0.77 -1.64 -5.35
N PRO A 60 0.29 -1.53 -6.61
CA PRO A 60 -0.24 -2.62 -7.42
C PRO A 60 0.81 -3.72 -7.68
N PRO A 61 0.37 -4.97 -7.98
CA PRO A 61 1.30 -6.10 -8.19
C PRO A 61 1.93 -6.14 -9.60
N PHE A 62 1.54 -5.25 -10.49
CA PHE A 62 2.02 -5.08 -11.87
C PHE A 62 1.83 -3.63 -12.31
N ASP A 63 2.51 -3.22 -13.38
CA ASP A 63 2.23 -1.95 -14.04
C ASP A 63 0.82 -1.98 -14.63
N SER A 64 0.02 -0.95 -14.36
CA SER A 64 -1.40 -0.94 -14.73
C SER A 64 -1.83 0.39 -15.35
N ALA A 65 -2.95 0.35 -16.09
CA ALA A 65 -3.58 1.55 -16.62
C ALA A 65 -4.16 2.40 -15.50
N ALA A 66 -3.83 3.69 -15.48
CA ALA A 66 -4.40 4.65 -14.54
C ALA A 66 -5.75 5.24 -15.03
N MET A 67 -6.07 5.05 -16.31
CA MET A 67 -7.26 5.59 -16.99
C MET A 67 -7.79 4.59 -18.01
N ASP A 68 -9.09 4.66 -18.29
CA ASP A 68 -9.71 3.95 -19.40
C ASP A 68 -9.21 4.52 -20.72
N GLY A 69 -8.86 3.67 -21.67
CA GLY A 69 -8.37 4.13 -22.97
C GLY A 69 -7.68 3.05 -23.80
N ILE A 70 -6.58 3.40 -24.41
CA ILE A 70 -5.75 2.48 -25.18
C ILE A 70 -4.29 2.51 -24.72
N ALA A 71 -3.70 1.34 -24.52
CA ALA A 71 -2.25 1.22 -24.42
C ALA A 71 -1.60 1.46 -25.78
N VAL A 72 -0.53 2.24 -25.78
CA VAL A 72 0.26 2.56 -26.96
C VAL A 72 1.74 2.52 -26.63
N ARG A 73 2.58 2.45 -27.66
CA ARG A 73 4.01 2.74 -27.52
C ARG A 73 4.19 4.25 -27.70
N ALA A 74 4.60 4.96 -26.64
CA ALA A 74 4.74 6.41 -26.66
C ALA A 74 5.58 6.90 -27.85
N ALA A 75 6.64 6.18 -28.19
CA ALA A 75 7.51 6.48 -29.32
C ALA A 75 6.75 6.52 -30.66
N GLN A 76 5.71 5.71 -30.87
CA GLN A 76 4.89 5.70 -32.08
C GLN A 76 3.95 6.90 -32.15
N THR A 77 3.66 7.58 -31.04
CA THR A 77 2.78 8.75 -31.03
C THR A 77 3.49 10.06 -31.35
N ILE A 78 4.82 10.04 -31.46
CA ILE A 78 5.62 11.23 -31.71
C ILE A 78 5.23 11.87 -33.03
N GLY A 79 4.92 13.18 -33.00
CA GLY A 79 4.50 13.97 -34.16
C GLY A 79 3.00 14.03 -34.37
N ALA A 80 2.20 13.35 -33.55
CA ALA A 80 0.76 13.52 -33.49
C ALA A 80 0.41 14.94 -33.03
N ALA A 81 -0.46 15.64 -33.77
CA ALA A 81 -0.92 16.98 -33.46
C ALA A 81 -2.34 17.20 -34.04
N GLU A 82 -3.07 18.17 -33.53
CA GLU A 82 -4.41 18.56 -34.06
C GLU A 82 -4.37 18.79 -35.59
N SER A 83 -3.31 19.46 -36.07
CA SER A 83 -3.14 19.76 -37.50
C SER A 83 -2.60 18.55 -38.31
N LYS A 84 -2.12 17.54 -37.64
CA LYS A 84 -1.53 16.32 -38.23
C LYS A 84 -1.84 15.11 -37.37
N PRO A 85 -3.11 14.62 -37.37
CA PRO A 85 -3.46 13.43 -36.62
C PRO A 85 -2.66 12.21 -37.04
N LEU A 86 -2.36 11.34 -36.10
CA LEU A 86 -1.71 10.05 -36.30
C LEU A 86 -2.75 8.94 -36.29
N LEU A 87 -2.70 8.02 -37.25
CA LEU A 87 -3.53 6.83 -37.28
C LEU A 87 -2.69 5.62 -36.84
N LEU A 88 -3.13 4.94 -35.80
CA LEU A 88 -2.60 3.67 -35.34
C LEU A 88 -3.41 2.52 -35.93
N GLU A 89 -2.74 1.50 -36.41
CA GLU A 89 -3.36 0.26 -36.91
C GLU A 89 -3.86 -0.58 -35.70
N PRO A 90 -4.80 -1.52 -35.85
CA PRO A 90 -5.34 -2.32 -34.76
C PRO A 90 -4.28 -3.06 -33.92
N ASP A 91 -3.16 -3.44 -34.50
CA ASP A 91 -2.05 -4.13 -33.80
C ASP A 91 -1.11 -3.16 -33.04
N ASP A 92 -1.30 -1.86 -33.20
CA ASP A 92 -0.47 -0.84 -32.56
C ASP A 92 -1.06 -0.30 -31.25
N PHE A 93 -2.22 -0.79 -30.85
CA PHE A 93 -2.85 -0.41 -29.59
C PHE A 93 -3.66 -1.55 -28.96
N VAL A 94 -3.89 -1.49 -27.66
CA VAL A 94 -4.75 -2.43 -26.93
C VAL A 94 -5.74 -1.60 -26.09
N VAL A 95 -7.03 -1.92 -26.17
CA VAL A 95 -8.05 -1.26 -25.35
C VAL A 95 -7.91 -1.76 -23.91
N LEU A 96 -7.92 -0.83 -22.95
CA LEU A 96 -7.79 -1.10 -21.51
C LEU A 96 -8.83 -0.32 -20.73
N ASP A 97 -9.24 -0.92 -19.62
CA ASP A 97 -9.94 -0.22 -18.55
C ASP A 97 -8.97 0.11 -17.39
N THR A 98 -9.34 1.08 -16.57
CA THR A 98 -8.55 1.47 -15.39
C THR A 98 -8.28 0.28 -14.48
N GLY A 99 -7.02 0.05 -14.13
CA GLY A 99 -6.58 -1.07 -13.31
C GLY A 99 -6.14 -2.31 -14.10
N ASP A 100 -6.40 -2.38 -15.41
CA ASP A 100 -5.91 -3.47 -16.24
C ASP A 100 -4.37 -3.48 -16.30
N PRO A 101 -3.73 -4.66 -16.37
CA PRO A 101 -2.29 -4.74 -16.51
C PRO A 101 -1.84 -4.16 -17.86
N MET A 102 -0.73 -3.44 -17.84
CA MET A 102 -0.10 -2.95 -19.07
C MET A 102 0.39 -4.13 -19.90
N PRO A 103 0.01 -4.21 -21.19
CA PRO A 103 0.47 -5.30 -22.04
C PRO A 103 1.98 -5.17 -22.36
N ASP A 104 2.63 -6.29 -22.58
CA ASP A 104 4.04 -6.32 -22.91
C ASP A 104 4.37 -5.47 -24.15
N GLY A 105 5.38 -4.61 -24.02
CA GLY A 105 5.85 -3.74 -25.08
C GLY A 105 5.07 -2.45 -25.28
N PHE A 106 4.08 -2.18 -24.46
CA PHE A 106 3.37 -0.89 -24.38
C PHE A 106 3.81 -0.13 -23.14
N ASP A 107 3.91 1.20 -23.23
CA ASP A 107 4.51 2.03 -22.17
C ASP A 107 3.73 3.31 -21.85
N ALA A 108 2.56 3.51 -22.46
CA ALA A 108 1.70 4.67 -22.15
C ALA A 108 0.22 4.35 -22.42
N VAL A 109 -0.67 5.12 -21.79
CA VAL A 109 -2.11 5.05 -22.04
C VAL A 109 -2.61 6.39 -22.59
N VAL A 110 -3.34 6.34 -23.70
CA VAL A 110 -4.13 7.47 -24.21
C VAL A 110 -5.53 7.32 -23.67
N MET A 111 -6.04 8.34 -22.95
CA MET A 111 -7.39 8.33 -22.38
C MET A 111 -8.44 8.19 -23.49
N ARG A 112 -9.51 7.48 -23.19
CA ARG A 112 -10.63 7.19 -24.12
C ARG A 112 -11.17 8.45 -24.81
N GLU A 113 -11.25 9.56 -24.10
CA GLU A 113 -11.75 10.83 -24.58
C GLU A 113 -10.87 11.46 -25.67
N HIS A 114 -9.61 11.05 -25.75
CA HIS A 114 -8.63 11.54 -26.72
C HIS A 114 -8.42 10.60 -27.89
N VAL A 115 -9.18 9.49 -27.96
CA VAL A 115 -9.10 8.51 -29.04
C VAL A 115 -10.31 8.65 -29.95
N HIS A 116 -10.08 8.85 -31.25
CA HIS A 116 -11.11 8.81 -32.27
C HIS A 116 -10.95 7.56 -33.13
N TYR A 117 -12.00 6.76 -33.24
CA TYR A 117 -11.94 5.56 -34.08
C TYR A 117 -12.42 5.86 -35.48
N VAL A 118 -11.57 5.58 -36.48
CA VAL A 118 -11.83 5.75 -37.90
C VAL A 118 -11.54 4.44 -38.63
N ASN A 119 -12.56 3.77 -39.14
CA ASN A 119 -12.45 2.49 -39.85
C ASN A 119 -11.63 1.42 -39.10
N GLY A 120 -11.81 1.32 -37.79
CA GLY A 120 -11.11 0.34 -36.93
C GLY A 120 -9.71 0.77 -36.46
N ARG A 121 -9.23 1.92 -36.92
CA ARG A 121 -7.96 2.52 -36.48
C ARG A 121 -8.20 3.52 -35.39
N ALA A 122 -7.18 3.76 -34.54
CA ALA A 122 -7.21 4.81 -33.53
C ALA A 122 -6.51 6.06 -34.04
N GLU A 123 -7.27 7.15 -34.16
CA GLU A 123 -6.75 8.49 -34.50
C GLU A 123 -6.37 9.24 -33.22
N LEU A 124 -5.09 9.65 -33.14
CA LEU A 124 -4.53 10.44 -32.06
C LEU A 124 -4.17 11.84 -32.53
N ARG A 125 -4.54 12.87 -31.78
CA ARG A 125 -4.27 14.27 -32.07
C ARG A 125 -3.21 14.92 -31.18
N ALA A 126 -2.62 14.13 -30.28
CA ALA A 126 -1.50 14.54 -29.44
C ALA A 126 -0.59 13.35 -29.16
N ALA A 127 0.70 13.60 -29.03
CA ALA A 127 1.65 12.62 -28.54
C ALA A 127 1.52 12.43 -27.05
N VAL A 128 1.84 11.23 -26.56
CA VAL A 128 1.93 10.92 -25.13
C VAL A 128 3.37 10.67 -24.72
N ALA A 129 3.69 11.00 -23.47
CA ALA A 129 4.99 10.68 -22.91
C ALA A 129 5.08 9.21 -22.46
N PRO A 130 6.28 8.61 -22.44
CA PRO A 130 6.47 7.31 -21.78
C PRO A 130 5.92 7.32 -20.35
N TYR A 131 5.26 6.23 -19.96
CA TYR A 131 4.60 6.02 -18.68
C TYR A 131 3.45 7.00 -18.35
N GLN A 132 2.99 7.78 -19.34
CA GLN A 132 1.84 8.65 -19.15
C GLN A 132 0.58 7.81 -18.89
N HIS A 133 -0.17 8.14 -17.82
CA HIS A 133 -1.38 7.44 -17.38
C HIS A 133 -1.17 5.96 -17.07
N THR A 134 0.02 5.60 -16.61
CA THR A 134 0.31 4.28 -16.04
C THR A 134 0.58 4.39 -14.55
N ARG A 135 0.27 3.34 -13.81
CA ARG A 135 0.67 3.16 -12.40
C ARG A 135 1.73 2.08 -12.35
N SER A 136 2.86 2.41 -11.74
CA SER A 136 3.97 1.47 -11.64
C SER A 136 3.73 0.41 -10.56
N ILE A 137 4.26 -0.79 -10.80
CA ILE A 137 4.32 -1.84 -9.78
C ILE A 137 4.92 -1.29 -8.47
N GLY A 138 4.24 -1.52 -7.34
CA GLY A 138 4.73 -1.11 -6.03
C GLY A 138 4.63 0.39 -5.74
N GLU A 139 3.88 1.15 -6.52
CA GLU A 139 3.70 2.59 -6.33
C GLU A 139 3.13 2.92 -4.94
N ASP A 140 2.18 2.12 -4.44
CA ASP A 140 1.58 2.32 -3.11
C ASP A 140 2.35 1.58 -2.02
N ILE A 141 2.75 0.32 -2.27
CA ILE A 141 3.46 -0.56 -1.34
C ILE A 141 4.45 -1.40 -2.12
N SER A 142 5.72 -1.35 -1.74
CA SER A 142 6.74 -2.22 -2.33
C SER A 142 6.89 -3.52 -1.55
N ALA A 143 7.03 -4.65 -2.24
CA ALA A 143 7.36 -5.93 -1.59
C ALA A 143 8.61 -5.78 -0.71
N THR A 144 8.62 -6.40 0.45
CA THR A 144 9.65 -6.31 1.50
C THR A 144 9.69 -4.99 2.29
N GLU A 145 8.76 -4.07 2.04
CA GLU A 145 8.63 -2.85 2.84
C GLU A 145 8.06 -3.15 4.23
N LEU A 146 8.58 -2.44 5.25
CA LEU A 146 8.00 -2.46 6.60
C LEU A 146 6.72 -1.64 6.62
N LEU A 147 5.59 -2.29 6.75
CA LEU A 147 4.29 -1.62 6.83
C LEU A 147 4.00 -1.10 8.23
N LEU A 148 4.15 -1.96 9.24
CA LEU A 148 3.80 -1.63 10.62
C LEU A 148 4.84 -2.22 11.58
N PRO A 149 5.28 -1.46 12.60
CA PRO A 149 6.17 -1.99 13.64
C PRO A 149 5.40 -2.90 14.61
N ALA A 150 6.13 -3.67 15.41
CA ALA A 150 5.58 -4.34 16.58
C ALA A 150 5.07 -3.30 17.60
N GLY A 151 4.02 -3.64 18.36
CA GLY A 151 3.41 -2.76 19.35
C GLY A 151 2.47 -1.70 18.75
N HIS A 152 2.13 -1.79 17.46
CA HIS A 152 1.20 -0.89 16.80
C HIS A 152 -0.26 -1.33 17.00
N ARG A 153 -1.15 -0.42 17.41
CA ARG A 153 -2.57 -0.69 17.51
C ARG A 153 -3.24 -0.58 16.14
N LEU A 154 -3.76 -1.70 15.65
CA LEU A 154 -4.30 -1.85 14.30
C LEU A 154 -5.61 -1.09 14.12
N ARG A 155 -5.65 -0.23 13.09
CA ARG A 155 -6.81 0.51 12.61
C ARG A 155 -7.36 -0.15 11.35
N PRO A 156 -8.58 0.19 10.89
CA PRO A 156 -9.12 -0.34 9.65
C PRO A 156 -8.21 -0.12 8.42
N VAL A 157 -7.57 1.04 8.31
CA VAL A 157 -6.62 1.34 7.22
C VAL A 157 -5.38 0.45 7.27
N ASP A 158 -4.90 0.12 8.47
CA ASP A 158 -3.74 -0.75 8.65
C ASP A 158 -4.05 -2.19 8.23
N ALA A 159 -5.27 -2.68 8.53
CA ALA A 159 -5.77 -3.97 8.06
C ALA A 159 -5.88 -4.00 6.53
N ALA A 160 -6.42 -2.93 5.92
CA ALA A 160 -6.53 -2.81 4.47
C ALA A 160 -5.16 -2.79 3.79
N ALA A 161 -4.21 -2.00 4.30
CA ALA A 161 -2.83 -1.95 3.79
C ALA A 161 -2.13 -3.31 3.93
N SER A 162 -2.29 -3.99 5.08
CA SER A 162 -1.73 -5.33 5.30
C SER A 162 -2.29 -6.36 4.31
N ALA A 163 -3.61 -6.33 4.07
CA ALA A 163 -4.25 -7.21 3.08
C ALA A 163 -3.77 -6.91 1.65
N ALA A 164 -3.68 -5.63 1.25
CA ALA A 164 -3.15 -5.21 -0.04
C ALA A 164 -1.71 -5.67 -0.25
N ALA A 165 -0.91 -5.63 0.81
CA ALA A 165 0.47 -6.10 0.85
C ALA A 165 0.63 -7.63 0.94
N GLY A 166 -0.48 -8.39 0.90
CA GLY A 166 -0.48 -9.85 0.83
C GLY A 166 -0.61 -10.58 2.16
N ALA A 167 -0.80 -9.89 3.28
CA ALA A 167 -1.06 -10.54 4.56
C ALA A 167 -2.48 -11.14 4.57
N THR A 168 -2.59 -12.42 4.93
CA THR A 168 -3.87 -13.09 5.16
C THR A 168 -4.19 -13.18 6.66
N GLU A 169 -3.15 -13.21 7.47
CA GLU A 169 -3.20 -13.27 8.92
C GLU A 169 -2.11 -12.41 9.53
N VAL A 170 -2.27 -12.03 10.80
CA VAL A 170 -1.32 -11.24 11.56
C VAL A 170 -1.17 -11.79 12.98
N ARG A 171 0.02 -11.62 13.56
CA ARG A 171 0.27 -11.97 14.95
C ARG A 171 0.03 -10.74 15.84
N VAL A 172 -0.88 -10.89 16.79
CA VAL A 172 -1.32 -9.85 17.72
C VAL A 172 -1.25 -10.30 19.17
#